data_709e296ca00b93468dc64467ad0587ec
#
_entry.id   709e296ca00b93468dc64467ad0587ec
#
_cell.length_a   1.000
_cell.length_b   1.000
_cell.length_c   1.000
_cell.angle_alpha   90.00
_cell.angle_beta   90.00
_cell.angle_gamma   90.00
#
_symmetry.space_group_name_H-M   'P 1'
#
loop_
_entity.id
_entity.type
_entity.pdbx_description
1 polymer ?
#
loop_
_entity_poly.entity_id
_entity_poly.type
_entity_poly.pdbx_seq_one_letter_code
_entity_poly.pdbx_strand_id
1 'polypeptide(L)'
;MKKLFIALSLVTFFSLESSAQWKPAGDKIKTEWAEQIDPSNVLPEYPRPIMQRNDWKNLNGLWDYAIIDKGGHIPADFEGKILVPFAVESSLSGVGKRINEKQELVYQRSFDVPSAWKGKQILLHFGAVDWKTDVWVNDVKVGSHIGGFTPFSFDITPALSARGSNRLVVKVWDPTDRGPQPRGKQVSRPEGIWYTPVTGIWQTVWLEPVSGKHIENLRITPDIDRNLLTVKAELNANCATDLVEVNVYDGNQLVAAGKSINGEAVEVAMP
;
A
#
# COMPACT_ATOMS: atom_id res chain seq x y z
N MET A 1 -23.47 -62.11 38.05
CA MET A 1 -23.03 -60.71 38.16
C MET A 1 -22.69 -60.20 36.75
N LYS A 2 -23.55 -59.44 36.13
CA LYS A 2 -23.36 -58.85 34.77
C LYS A 2 -22.73 -57.49 34.97
N LYS A 3 -21.53 -57.28 34.39
CA LYS A 3 -20.83 -55.98 34.38
C LYS A 3 -21.34 -55.19 33.21
N LEU A 4 -21.98 -54.04 33.49
CA LEU A 4 -22.42 -53.05 32.51
C LEU A 4 -21.24 -52.11 32.18
N PHE A 5 -20.76 -52.14 30.95
CA PHE A 5 -19.76 -51.16 30.46
C PHE A 5 -20.56 -49.97 29.84
N ILE A 6 -20.47 -48.79 30.47
CA ILE A 6 -20.95 -47.55 29.92
C ILE A 6 -19.81 -46.95 29.11
N ALA A 7 -19.96 -46.93 27.78
CA ALA A 7 -19.05 -46.22 26.90
C ALA A 7 -19.46 -44.71 26.86
N LEU A 8 -18.61 -43.88 27.43
CA LEU A 8 -18.77 -42.41 27.39
C LEU A 8 -18.18 -41.90 26.08
N SER A 9 -19.08 -41.58 25.09
CA SER A 9 -18.67 -40.95 23.85
C SER A 9 -18.38 -39.46 24.08
N LEU A 10 -17.11 -39.09 24.01
CA LEU A 10 -16.69 -37.68 24.06
C LEU A 10 -16.96 -37.04 22.68
N VAL A 11 -18.01 -36.24 22.56
CA VAL A 11 -18.30 -35.43 21.36
C VAL A 11 -17.49 -34.15 21.48
N THR A 12 -16.35 -34.10 20.78
CA THR A 12 -15.57 -32.88 20.61
C THR A 12 -16.28 -31.98 19.60
N PHE A 13 -16.90 -30.93 20.09
CA PHE A 13 -17.36 -29.82 19.23
C PHE A 13 -16.14 -29.06 18.71
N PHE A 14 -15.77 -29.30 17.46
CA PHE A 14 -14.94 -28.37 16.72
C PHE A 14 -15.79 -27.15 16.39
N SER A 15 -15.58 -26.04 17.08
CA SER A 15 -16.05 -24.73 16.67
C SER A 15 -15.31 -24.36 15.39
N LEU A 16 -15.95 -24.58 14.23
CA LEU A 16 -15.53 -23.96 12.98
C LEU A 16 -15.78 -22.45 13.17
N GLU A 17 -14.71 -21.71 13.49
CA GLU A 17 -14.75 -20.27 13.31
C GLU A 17 -14.95 -20.01 11.81
N SER A 18 -16.19 -19.77 11.43
CA SER A 18 -16.54 -19.26 10.12
C SER A 18 -15.98 -17.83 10.06
N SER A 19 -14.75 -17.67 9.57
CA SER A 19 -14.32 -16.35 9.13
C SER A 19 -15.30 -15.90 8.06
N ALA A 20 -16.09 -14.88 8.36
CA ALA A 20 -17.05 -14.34 7.41
C ALA A 20 -16.31 -14.01 6.12
N GLN A 21 -16.64 -14.73 5.04
CA GLN A 21 -16.07 -14.50 3.73
C GLN A 21 -16.33 -13.05 3.34
N TRP A 22 -15.27 -12.31 2.95
CA TRP A 22 -15.41 -10.94 2.47
C TRP A 22 -16.43 -10.85 1.33
N LYS A 23 -17.22 -9.79 1.34
CA LYS A 23 -18.13 -9.42 0.26
C LYS A 23 -18.23 -7.90 0.14
N PRO A 24 -18.53 -7.38 -1.06
CA PRO A 24 -18.80 -5.95 -1.24
C PRO A 24 -19.92 -5.47 -0.32
N ALA A 25 -19.77 -4.27 0.24
CA ALA A 25 -20.76 -3.67 1.11
C ALA A 25 -21.92 -3.07 0.31
N GLY A 26 -23.17 -3.29 0.79
CA GLY A 26 -24.39 -2.74 0.19
C GLY A 26 -24.72 -3.31 -1.18
N ASP A 27 -25.62 -2.59 -1.88
CA ASP A 27 -26.19 -2.97 -3.18
C ASP A 27 -25.86 -1.94 -4.29
N LYS A 28 -24.80 -1.16 -4.11
CA LYS A 28 -24.35 -0.15 -5.10
C LYS A 28 -24.05 -0.80 -6.44
N ILE A 29 -24.24 -0.02 -7.51
CA ILE A 29 -23.84 -0.41 -8.88
C ILE A 29 -22.35 -0.75 -8.88
N LYS A 30 -22.03 -1.88 -9.48
CA LYS A 30 -20.67 -2.38 -9.65
C LYS A 30 -20.36 -2.55 -11.14
N THR A 31 -19.08 -2.48 -11.47
CA THR A 31 -18.58 -2.85 -12.79
C THR A 31 -18.31 -4.35 -12.85
N GLU A 32 -18.18 -4.93 -14.04
CA GLU A 32 -17.78 -6.32 -14.21
C GLU A 32 -16.44 -6.65 -13.54
N TRP A 33 -15.49 -5.70 -13.53
CA TRP A 33 -14.20 -5.87 -12.83
C TRP A 33 -14.36 -5.95 -11.32
N ALA A 34 -15.33 -5.24 -10.76
CA ALA A 34 -15.63 -5.31 -9.33
C ALA A 34 -16.15 -6.70 -8.91
N GLU A 35 -16.81 -7.42 -9.81
CA GLU A 35 -17.29 -8.79 -9.58
C GLU A 35 -16.17 -9.83 -9.64
N GLN A 36 -15.06 -9.48 -10.29
CA GLN A 36 -13.88 -10.36 -10.47
C GLN A 36 -12.82 -10.18 -9.37
N ILE A 37 -13.04 -9.29 -8.39
CA ILE A 37 -12.07 -9.04 -7.32
C ILE A 37 -11.90 -10.28 -6.45
N ASP A 38 -10.66 -10.77 -6.39
CA ASP A 38 -10.22 -11.79 -5.45
C ASP A 38 -9.52 -11.13 -4.25
N PRO A 39 -10.09 -11.19 -3.04
CA PRO A 39 -9.48 -10.60 -1.85
C PRO A 39 -8.10 -11.15 -1.47
N SER A 40 -7.75 -12.33 -1.98
CA SER A 40 -6.44 -12.95 -1.76
C SER A 40 -5.37 -12.49 -2.76
N ASN A 41 -5.78 -11.86 -3.88
CA ASN A 41 -4.89 -11.43 -4.95
C ASN A 41 -5.33 -10.09 -5.55
N VAL A 42 -5.42 -9.06 -4.72
CA VAL A 42 -5.90 -7.72 -5.11
C VAL A 42 -4.80 -6.93 -5.80
N LEU A 43 -5.05 -6.47 -7.03
CA LEU A 43 -4.13 -5.66 -7.84
C LEU A 43 -2.71 -6.27 -7.81
N PRO A 44 -2.51 -7.43 -8.44
CA PRO A 44 -1.26 -8.19 -8.36
C PRO A 44 -0.12 -7.58 -9.19
N GLU A 45 -0.41 -6.63 -10.06
CA GLU A 45 0.57 -5.94 -10.89
C GLU A 45 1.47 -5.02 -10.07
N TYR A 46 2.72 -4.83 -10.55
CA TYR A 46 3.66 -3.90 -9.91
C TYR A 46 3.12 -2.46 -10.00
N PRO A 47 3.02 -1.73 -8.89
CA PRO A 47 2.23 -0.48 -8.82
C PRO A 47 2.94 0.75 -9.38
N ARG A 48 4.23 0.69 -9.69
CA ARG A 48 5.04 1.83 -10.12
C ARG A 48 5.77 1.55 -11.44
N PRO A 49 5.07 1.65 -12.60
CA PRO A 49 5.62 1.23 -13.90
C PRO A 49 6.84 2.04 -14.37
N ILE A 50 7.01 3.30 -13.93
CA ILE A 50 8.14 4.16 -14.32
C ILE A 50 9.46 3.67 -13.70
N MET A 51 9.42 3.04 -12.53
CA MET A 51 10.63 2.53 -11.86
C MET A 51 10.31 1.18 -11.22
N GLN A 52 10.40 0.12 -11.99
CA GLN A 52 10.12 -1.24 -11.55
C GLN A 52 11.34 -1.88 -10.87
N ARG A 53 11.10 -2.61 -9.77
CA ARG A 53 12.06 -3.51 -9.12
C ARG A 53 11.60 -4.95 -9.25
N ASN A 54 12.56 -5.88 -9.38
CA ASN A 54 12.25 -7.30 -9.53
C ASN A 54 11.72 -7.92 -8.23
N ASP A 55 12.32 -7.53 -7.10
CA ASP A 55 11.92 -8.01 -5.78
C ASP A 55 10.93 -7.03 -5.15
N TRP A 56 9.72 -7.49 -4.86
CA TRP A 56 8.71 -6.73 -4.13
C TRP A 56 7.66 -7.66 -3.52
N LYS A 57 6.88 -7.16 -2.57
CA LYS A 57 5.80 -7.90 -1.95
C LYS A 57 4.56 -7.04 -1.81
N ASN A 58 3.47 -7.46 -2.46
CA ASN A 58 2.17 -6.82 -2.35
C ASN A 58 1.62 -7.02 -0.93
N LEU A 59 1.15 -5.93 -0.30
CA LEU A 59 0.46 -5.94 0.99
C LEU A 59 -1.03 -5.60 0.86
N ASN A 60 -1.59 -5.54 -0.33
CA ASN A 60 -3.04 -5.42 -0.52
C ASN A 60 -3.77 -6.65 0.01
N GLY A 61 -5.09 -6.58 0.11
CA GLY A 61 -5.94 -7.66 0.59
C GLY A 61 -6.65 -7.29 1.90
N LEU A 62 -7.05 -8.27 2.68
CA LEU A 62 -7.82 -8.05 3.91
C LEU A 62 -6.93 -7.57 5.06
N TRP A 63 -7.27 -6.41 5.62
CA TRP A 63 -6.70 -5.85 6.83
C TRP A 63 -7.76 -5.77 7.93
N ASP A 64 -7.34 -5.77 9.20
CA ASP A 64 -8.24 -5.37 10.29
C ASP A 64 -8.47 -3.87 10.23
N TYR A 65 -9.69 -3.39 10.58
CA TYR A 65 -10.00 -1.97 10.66
C TYR A 65 -10.81 -1.63 11.90
N ALA A 66 -10.68 -0.40 12.34
CA ALA A 66 -11.56 0.23 13.32
C ALA A 66 -11.74 1.71 13.01
N ILE A 67 -12.91 2.25 13.33
CA ILE A 67 -13.21 3.69 13.28
C ILE A 67 -13.23 4.18 14.72
N ILE A 68 -12.34 5.12 15.05
CA ILE A 68 -12.17 5.65 16.40
C ILE A 68 -12.44 7.15 16.43
N ASP A 69 -12.65 7.71 17.61
CA ASP A 69 -12.68 9.16 17.78
C ASP A 69 -11.30 9.75 17.50
N LYS A 70 -11.28 10.96 16.91
CA LYS A 70 -10.05 11.68 16.57
C LYS A 70 -9.16 11.87 17.79
N GLY A 71 -7.89 11.48 17.65
CA GLY A 71 -6.90 11.51 18.73
C GLY A 71 -7.01 10.32 19.70
N GLY A 72 -7.89 9.36 19.41
CA GLY A 72 -8.01 8.14 20.18
C GLY A 72 -6.79 7.23 20.05
N HIS A 73 -6.67 6.28 20.98
CA HIS A 73 -5.62 5.25 20.95
C HIS A 73 -5.93 4.18 19.91
N ILE A 74 -4.88 3.52 19.39
CA ILE A 74 -5.02 2.32 18.57
C ILE A 74 -5.77 1.28 19.41
N PRO A 75 -6.92 0.74 18.93
CA PRO A 75 -7.73 -0.18 19.70
C PRO A 75 -7.05 -1.56 19.82
N ALA A 76 -7.35 -2.27 20.91
CA ALA A 76 -6.96 -3.67 21.05
C ALA A 76 -7.84 -4.58 20.17
N ASP A 77 -9.13 -4.25 20.06
CA ASP A 77 -10.11 -4.99 19.28
C ASP A 77 -10.53 -4.17 18.04
N PHE A 78 -10.56 -4.83 16.90
CA PHE A 78 -10.95 -4.24 15.62
C PHE A 78 -12.41 -4.57 15.28
N GLU A 79 -13.09 -3.70 14.52
CA GLU A 79 -14.50 -3.87 14.14
C GLU A 79 -14.72 -4.98 13.10
N GLY A 80 -13.68 -5.31 12.31
CA GLY A 80 -13.77 -6.29 11.24
C GLY A 80 -12.66 -6.19 10.22
N LYS A 81 -12.95 -6.64 8.98
CA LYS A 81 -12.01 -6.62 7.87
C LYS A 81 -12.37 -5.55 6.85
N ILE A 82 -11.34 -4.91 6.30
CA ILE A 82 -11.43 -3.99 5.17
C ILE A 82 -10.52 -4.48 4.05
N LEU A 83 -11.00 -4.42 2.80
CA LEU A 83 -10.19 -4.78 1.64
C LEU A 83 -9.37 -3.58 1.15
N VAL A 84 -8.06 -3.62 1.36
CA VAL A 84 -7.09 -2.64 0.86
C VAL A 84 -6.72 -3.01 -0.59
N PRO A 85 -6.68 -2.04 -1.55
CA PRO A 85 -6.66 -0.59 -1.34
C PRO A 85 -8.00 0.11 -1.69
N PHE A 86 -9.09 -0.35 -1.18
CA PHE A 86 -10.37 0.31 -1.43
C PHE A 86 -10.76 1.22 -0.27
N ALA A 87 -11.05 2.50 -0.57
CA ALA A 87 -11.48 3.48 0.42
C ALA A 87 -12.66 2.98 1.25
N VAL A 88 -12.72 3.34 2.53
CA VAL A 88 -13.72 2.81 3.48
C VAL A 88 -15.17 3.04 3.04
N GLU A 89 -15.44 4.08 2.27
CA GLU A 89 -16.76 4.39 1.70
C GLU A 89 -17.12 3.53 0.49
N SER A 90 -16.12 2.93 -0.15
CA SER A 90 -16.30 2.08 -1.33
C SER A 90 -17.03 0.79 -0.97
N SER A 91 -17.88 0.32 -1.89
CA SER A 91 -18.49 -1.01 -1.79
C SER A 91 -17.42 -2.11 -1.70
N LEU A 92 -16.36 -1.99 -2.49
CA LEU A 92 -15.27 -2.97 -2.56
C LEU A 92 -14.40 -3.02 -1.29
N SER A 93 -14.44 -2.00 -0.44
CA SER A 93 -13.81 -2.10 0.87
C SER A 93 -14.39 -3.22 1.75
N GLY A 94 -15.65 -3.61 1.49
CA GLY A 94 -16.44 -4.48 2.35
C GLY A 94 -17.06 -3.77 3.56
N VAL A 95 -16.76 -2.48 3.75
CA VAL A 95 -17.21 -1.66 4.90
C VAL A 95 -18.33 -0.70 4.50
N GLY A 96 -18.13 0.13 3.48
CA GLY A 96 -19.12 1.06 2.94
C GLY A 96 -19.57 2.16 3.91
N LYS A 97 -18.79 2.46 4.95
CA LYS A 97 -19.10 3.46 5.97
C LYS A 97 -18.51 4.83 5.58
N ARG A 98 -19.21 5.92 5.91
CA ARG A 98 -18.68 7.27 5.84
C ARG A 98 -18.04 7.65 7.18
N ILE A 99 -16.90 8.31 7.11
CA ILE A 99 -16.16 8.85 8.26
C ILE A 99 -16.29 10.37 8.22
N ASN A 100 -16.26 11.02 9.37
CA ASN A 100 -16.32 12.47 9.51
C ASN A 100 -15.05 13.03 10.15
N GLU A 101 -14.93 14.36 10.19
CA GLU A 101 -13.76 15.09 10.69
C GLU A 101 -13.41 14.84 12.17
N LYS A 102 -14.32 14.21 12.94
CA LYS A 102 -14.12 13.86 14.35
C LYS A 102 -13.67 12.42 14.55
N GLN A 103 -13.45 11.69 13.46
CA GLN A 103 -13.11 10.27 13.48
C GLN A 103 -11.77 10.05 12.78
N GLU A 104 -11.14 8.93 13.09
CA GLU A 104 -9.94 8.40 12.44
C GLU A 104 -10.19 6.93 12.06
N LEU A 105 -9.63 6.52 10.93
CA LEU A 105 -9.63 5.13 10.48
C LEU A 105 -8.31 4.48 10.84
N VAL A 106 -8.37 3.38 11.56
CA VAL A 106 -7.19 2.58 11.93
C VAL A 106 -7.21 1.29 11.15
N TYR A 107 -6.09 0.95 10.54
CA TYR A 107 -5.83 -0.31 9.86
C TYR A 107 -4.76 -1.10 10.59
N GLN A 108 -4.86 -2.42 10.54
CA GLN A 108 -3.82 -3.31 11.02
C GLN A 108 -3.64 -4.51 10.08
N ARG A 109 -2.39 -4.90 9.86
CA ARG A 109 -2.02 -6.10 9.13
C ARG A 109 -0.75 -6.72 9.69
N SER A 110 -0.72 -8.05 9.77
CA SER A 110 0.51 -8.80 9.97
C SER A 110 1.18 -9.09 8.63
N PHE A 111 2.52 -9.03 8.59
CA PHE A 111 3.30 -9.35 7.40
C PHE A 111 4.66 -9.95 7.75
N ASP A 112 5.17 -10.76 6.82
CA ASP A 112 6.51 -11.35 6.92
C ASP A 112 7.41 -10.75 5.85
N VAL A 113 8.69 -10.56 6.20
CA VAL A 113 9.74 -10.18 5.25
C VAL A 113 10.38 -11.46 4.71
N PRO A 114 10.46 -11.65 3.38
CA PRO A 114 11.12 -12.81 2.79
C PRO A 114 12.56 -12.97 3.28
N SER A 115 12.95 -14.18 3.63
CA SER A 115 14.29 -14.49 4.13
C SER A 115 15.41 -14.15 3.14
N ALA A 116 15.12 -14.19 1.84
CA ALA A 116 16.02 -13.77 0.75
C ALA A 116 16.40 -12.28 0.81
N TRP A 117 15.63 -11.46 1.55
CA TRP A 117 15.89 -10.02 1.71
C TRP A 117 16.77 -9.70 2.93
N LYS A 118 17.28 -10.70 3.61
CA LYS A 118 18.14 -10.52 4.78
C LYS A 118 19.35 -9.65 4.46
N GLY A 119 19.58 -8.62 5.30
CA GLY A 119 20.67 -7.67 5.14
C GLY A 119 20.41 -6.53 4.15
N LYS A 120 19.25 -6.51 3.52
CA LYS A 120 18.79 -5.37 2.71
C LYS A 120 17.99 -4.39 3.56
N GLN A 121 17.93 -3.15 3.13
CA GLN A 121 17.00 -2.14 3.63
C GLN A 121 15.61 -2.44 3.08
N ILE A 122 14.58 -2.35 3.91
CA ILE A 122 13.19 -2.66 3.53
C ILE A 122 12.40 -1.36 3.51
N LEU A 123 11.93 -0.99 2.33
CA LEU A 123 11.05 0.16 2.12
C LEU A 123 9.60 -0.29 2.13
N LEU A 124 8.77 0.40 2.91
CA LEU A 124 7.32 0.29 2.89
C LEU A 124 6.77 1.45 2.08
N HIS A 125 6.04 1.14 1.03
CA HIS A 125 5.48 2.10 0.10
C HIS A 125 3.97 2.15 0.18
N PHE A 126 3.42 3.34 -0.01
CA PHE A 126 2.00 3.61 -0.22
C PHE A 126 1.84 4.38 -1.52
N GLY A 127 0.99 3.91 -2.42
CA GLY A 127 0.67 4.62 -3.66
C GLY A 127 -0.10 5.91 -3.37
N ALA A 128 -1.11 5.85 -2.52
CA ALA A 128 -1.79 7.02 -1.97
C ALA A 128 -2.66 6.65 -0.75
N VAL A 129 -2.76 7.57 0.19
CA VAL A 129 -3.64 7.50 1.37
C VAL A 129 -4.27 8.88 1.60
N ASP A 130 -5.59 8.98 1.60
CA ASP A 130 -6.29 10.23 1.87
C ASP A 130 -6.73 10.30 3.33
N TRP A 131 -6.26 11.20 4.13
CA TRP A 131 -5.43 12.37 3.83
C TRP A 131 -4.18 12.46 4.73
N LYS A 132 -4.33 12.57 6.08
CA LYS A 132 -3.23 12.61 7.06
C LYS A 132 -3.00 11.22 7.61
N THR A 133 -1.80 10.71 7.41
CA THR A 133 -1.43 9.32 7.70
C THR A 133 -0.32 9.26 8.73
N ASP A 134 -0.48 8.42 9.74
CA ASP A 134 0.57 7.99 10.66
C ASP A 134 0.79 6.49 10.54
N VAL A 135 2.04 6.03 10.55
CA VAL A 135 2.40 4.62 10.32
C VAL A 135 3.32 4.10 11.41
N TRP A 136 3.01 2.89 11.91
CA TRP A 136 3.81 2.16 12.90
C TRP A 136 4.11 0.76 12.41
N VAL A 137 5.31 0.27 12.72
CA VAL A 137 5.71 -1.12 12.57
C VAL A 137 6.20 -1.61 13.93
N ASN A 138 5.62 -2.71 14.45
CA ASN A 138 5.96 -3.28 15.77
C ASN A 138 5.98 -2.23 16.90
N ASP A 139 4.95 -1.38 16.93
CA ASP A 139 4.76 -0.27 17.88
C ASP A 139 5.76 0.90 17.74
N VAL A 140 6.71 0.84 16.81
CA VAL A 140 7.62 1.93 16.47
C VAL A 140 6.97 2.80 15.38
N LYS A 141 6.79 4.09 15.65
CA LYS A 141 6.32 5.04 14.62
C LYS A 141 7.41 5.23 13.57
N VAL A 142 7.15 4.80 12.34
CA VAL A 142 8.11 4.89 11.23
C VAL A 142 7.97 6.17 10.42
N GLY A 143 6.81 6.83 10.47
CA GLY A 143 6.64 8.12 9.81
C GLY A 143 5.20 8.61 9.77
N SER A 144 5.04 9.77 9.13
CA SER A 144 3.76 10.45 8.87
C SER A 144 3.78 11.03 7.47
N HIS A 145 2.61 11.13 6.84
CA HIS A 145 2.42 11.77 5.54
C HIS A 145 1.18 12.65 5.56
N ILE A 146 1.21 13.73 4.79
CA ILE A 146 0.07 14.62 4.56
C ILE A 146 -0.07 14.82 3.04
N GLY A 147 -1.21 14.41 2.50
CA GLY A 147 -1.52 14.51 1.07
C GLY A 147 -2.29 13.29 0.60
N GLY A 148 -3.41 13.47 -0.09
CA GLY A 148 -4.30 12.38 -0.50
C GLY A 148 -3.95 11.73 -1.84
N PHE A 149 -2.99 12.30 -2.62
CA PHE A 149 -2.79 11.94 -4.03
C PHE A 149 -1.36 11.58 -4.40
N THR A 150 -0.41 11.77 -3.47
CA THR A 150 1.02 11.54 -3.72
C THR A 150 1.50 10.27 -3.04
N PRO A 151 2.37 9.48 -3.72
CA PRO A 151 3.00 8.33 -3.09
C PRO A 151 4.00 8.76 -2.02
N PHE A 152 4.22 7.89 -1.04
CA PHE A 152 5.22 8.06 0.00
C PHE A 152 5.79 6.73 0.46
N SER A 153 6.97 6.77 1.09
CA SER A 153 7.68 5.58 1.53
C SER A 153 8.40 5.80 2.84
N PHE A 154 8.58 4.73 3.60
CA PHE A 154 9.36 4.73 4.85
C PHE A 154 10.35 3.57 4.85
N ASP A 155 11.57 3.82 5.32
CA ASP A 155 12.48 2.75 5.71
C ASP A 155 12.00 2.14 7.03
N ILE A 156 11.52 0.90 6.96
CA ILE A 156 11.03 0.18 8.11
C ILE A 156 12.06 -0.77 8.72
N THR A 157 13.25 -0.87 8.14
CA THR A 157 14.31 -1.80 8.55
C THR A 157 14.60 -1.73 10.07
N PRO A 158 14.73 -0.54 10.68
CA PRO A 158 15.02 -0.43 12.12
C PRO A 158 13.88 -0.92 13.03
N ALA A 159 12.64 -0.96 12.50
CA ALA A 159 11.46 -1.34 13.26
C ALA A 159 11.07 -2.81 13.06
N LEU A 160 11.76 -3.55 12.19
CA LEU A 160 11.44 -4.95 11.91
C LEU A 160 11.85 -5.85 13.07
N SER A 161 11.01 -6.85 13.34
CA SER A 161 11.34 -7.93 14.26
C SER A 161 12.44 -8.81 13.66
N ALA A 162 13.41 -9.20 14.49
CA ALA A 162 14.47 -10.13 14.09
C ALA A 162 13.94 -11.55 13.77
N ARG A 163 12.77 -11.89 14.27
CA ARG A 163 12.12 -13.20 14.08
C ARG A 163 10.61 -13.06 14.08
N GLY A 164 9.94 -13.87 13.26
CA GLY A 164 8.48 -13.92 13.19
C GLY A 164 7.84 -12.82 12.35
N SER A 165 6.54 -12.74 12.46
CA SER A 165 5.71 -11.79 11.72
C SER A 165 5.81 -10.38 12.32
N ASN A 166 5.67 -9.37 11.48
CA ASN A 166 5.66 -7.97 11.87
C ASN A 166 4.23 -7.45 11.86
N ARG A 167 3.93 -6.50 12.73
CA ARG A 167 2.65 -5.80 12.81
C ARG A 167 2.76 -4.41 12.20
N LEU A 168 1.99 -4.16 11.16
CA LEU A 168 1.83 -2.84 10.52
C LEU A 168 0.52 -2.22 10.99
N VAL A 169 0.58 -0.98 11.48
CA VAL A 169 -0.59 -0.18 11.84
C VAL A 169 -0.54 1.13 11.07
N VAL A 170 -1.67 1.50 10.47
CA VAL A 170 -1.85 2.77 9.75
C VAL A 170 -3.05 3.48 10.33
N LYS A 171 -2.88 4.73 10.74
CA LYS A 171 -3.97 5.58 11.24
C LYS A 171 -4.15 6.76 10.31
N VAL A 172 -5.39 7.00 9.88
CA VAL A 172 -5.72 8.00 8.88
C VAL A 172 -6.81 8.93 9.38
N TRP A 173 -6.61 10.23 9.20
CA TRP A 173 -7.60 11.26 9.41
C TRP A 173 -7.85 12.02 8.12
N ASP A 174 -9.11 12.08 7.69
CA ASP A 174 -9.55 12.87 6.55
C ASP A 174 -10.79 13.69 6.93
N PRO A 175 -10.72 15.04 6.91
CA PRO A 175 -11.86 15.91 7.17
C PRO A 175 -12.79 16.08 5.96
N THR A 176 -12.50 15.47 4.82
CA THR A 176 -13.23 15.58 3.55
C THR A 176 -13.41 17.06 3.13
N ASP A 177 -14.57 17.66 3.39
CA ASP A 177 -14.91 19.05 3.04
C ASP A 177 -14.94 20.01 4.26
N ARG A 178 -14.41 19.58 5.42
CA ARG A 178 -14.37 20.34 6.67
C ARG A 178 -13.00 20.92 6.99
N GLY A 179 -12.07 20.86 6.03
CA GLY A 179 -10.69 21.36 6.19
C GLY A 179 -10.22 22.14 4.95
N PRO A 180 -9.01 22.71 5.00
CA PRO A 180 -8.42 23.50 3.93
C PRO A 180 -7.68 22.63 2.88
N GLN A 181 -7.62 21.31 3.07
CA GLN A 181 -6.87 20.41 2.19
C GLN A 181 -7.52 20.31 0.79
N PRO A 182 -6.73 19.98 -0.24
CA PRO A 182 -7.27 19.60 -1.54
C PRO A 182 -8.15 18.36 -1.41
N ARG A 183 -9.36 18.42 -1.98
CA ARG A 183 -10.35 17.33 -1.91
C ARG A 183 -10.98 16.99 -3.25
N GLY A 184 -10.65 17.74 -4.31
CA GLY A 184 -11.34 17.64 -5.60
C GLY A 184 -12.84 17.91 -5.48
N LYS A 185 -13.67 17.01 -5.99
CA LYS A 185 -15.14 17.09 -5.89
C LYS A 185 -15.74 16.30 -4.72
N GLN A 186 -14.93 15.83 -3.79
CA GLN A 186 -15.38 15.05 -2.63
C GLN A 186 -16.09 15.94 -1.61
N VAL A 187 -17.25 15.52 -1.16
CA VAL A 187 -18.03 16.21 -0.10
C VAL A 187 -18.75 15.20 0.79
N SER A 188 -18.96 15.57 2.06
CA SER A 188 -19.65 14.71 3.04
C SER A 188 -21.12 14.45 2.68
N ARG A 189 -21.76 15.29 1.86
CA ARG A 189 -23.14 15.11 1.35
C ARG A 189 -23.15 15.24 -0.18
N PRO A 190 -22.74 14.19 -0.91
CA PRO A 190 -22.63 14.25 -2.37
C PRO A 190 -24.02 14.34 -3.03
N GLU A 191 -24.17 15.32 -3.93
CA GLU A 191 -25.31 15.50 -4.81
C GLU A 191 -24.86 16.24 -6.08
N GLY A 192 -25.61 16.11 -7.16
CA GLY A 192 -25.32 16.76 -8.44
C GLY A 192 -23.91 16.40 -8.96
N ILE A 193 -23.01 17.38 -9.05
CA ILE A 193 -21.64 17.19 -9.56
C ILE A 193 -20.63 16.74 -8.50
N TRP A 194 -21.04 16.59 -7.24
CA TRP A 194 -20.16 16.21 -6.13
C TRP A 194 -20.11 14.71 -5.92
N TYR A 195 -18.96 14.23 -5.45
CA TYR A 195 -18.69 12.80 -5.27
C TYR A 195 -18.60 12.40 -3.79
N THR A 196 -18.78 11.11 -3.57
CA THR A 196 -18.55 10.45 -2.27
C THR A 196 -17.12 10.70 -1.80
N PRO A 197 -16.87 10.90 -0.50
CA PRO A 197 -15.54 10.96 0.07
C PRO A 197 -14.70 9.71 -0.27
N VAL A 198 -13.39 9.89 -0.25
CA VAL A 198 -12.41 8.82 -0.35
C VAL A 198 -11.49 8.94 0.86
N THR A 199 -11.72 8.15 1.90
CA THR A 199 -10.93 8.18 3.13
C THR A 199 -10.08 6.92 3.25
N GLY A 200 -8.81 7.11 3.59
CA GLY A 200 -7.89 6.02 3.89
C GLY A 200 -7.04 5.58 2.71
N ILE A 201 -6.57 4.33 2.77
CA ILE A 201 -5.71 3.73 1.75
C ILE A 201 -6.54 3.46 0.50
N TRP A 202 -6.17 4.09 -0.65
CA TRP A 202 -6.89 3.92 -1.91
C TRP A 202 -6.03 3.53 -3.10
N GLN A 203 -4.70 3.38 -2.88
CA GLN A 203 -3.77 2.78 -3.82
C GLN A 203 -2.91 1.73 -3.13
N THR A 204 -2.25 0.89 -3.93
CA THR A 204 -1.46 -0.27 -3.49
C THR A 204 -0.48 0.07 -2.36
N VAL A 205 -0.37 -0.85 -1.40
CA VAL A 205 0.66 -0.89 -0.36
C VAL A 205 1.60 -2.04 -0.64
N TRP A 206 2.92 -1.80 -0.59
CA TRP A 206 3.90 -2.84 -0.90
C TRP A 206 5.24 -2.65 -0.19
N LEU A 207 6.03 -3.71 -0.16
CA LEU A 207 7.41 -3.72 0.33
C LEU A 207 8.40 -3.88 -0.83
N GLU A 208 9.55 -3.23 -0.71
CA GLU A 208 10.71 -3.44 -1.59
C GLU A 208 12.00 -3.59 -0.77
N PRO A 209 12.84 -4.60 -1.08
CA PRO A 209 14.19 -4.66 -0.55
C PRO A 209 15.11 -3.83 -1.43
N VAL A 210 15.90 -2.95 -0.83
CA VAL A 210 16.90 -2.16 -1.56
C VAL A 210 18.30 -2.35 -0.95
N SER A 211 19.32 -2.17 -1.77
CA SER A 211 20.71 -2.10 -1.31
C SER A 211 20.95 -0.78 -0.57
N GLY A 212 22.00 -0.69 0.23
CA GLY A 212 22.43 0.57 0.85
C GLY A 212 22.75 1.67 -0.17
N LYS A 213 23.06 1.27 -1.42
CA LYS A 213 23.14 2.13 -2.60
C LYS A 213 22.01 1.76 -3.54
N HIS A 214 21.14 2.70 -3.88
CA HIS A 214 20.03 2.46 -4.80
C HIS A 214 19.53 3.75 -5.45
N ILE A 215 18.79 3.58 -6.54
CA ILE A 215 18.03 4.65 -7.19
C ILE A 215 16.74 4.86 -6.41
N GLU A 216 16.48 6.09 -5.99
CA GLU A 216 15.24 6.45 -5.27
C GLU A 216 14.10 6.77 -6.24
N ASN A 217 14.45 7.45 -7.36
CA ASN A 217 13.45 7.83 -8.36
C ASN A 217 14.10 7.99 -9.75
N LEU A 218 13.28 7.92 -10.79
CA LEU A 218 13.66 8.16 -12.18
C LEU A 218 12.82 9.29 -12.77
N ARG A 219 13.49 10.24 -13.41
CA ARG A 219 12.85 11.22 -14.29
C ARG A 219 13.26 10.93 -15.72
N ILE A 220 12.27 10.53 -16.52
CA ILE A 220 12.44 10.16 -17.93
C ILE A 220 11.71 11.22 -18.78
N THR A 221 12.45 11.94 -19.61
CA THR A 221 11.91 13.04 -20.43
C THR A 221 12.25 12.80 -21.90
N PRO A 222 11.29 12.35 -22.71
CA PRO A 222 11.48 12.26 -24.16
C PRO A 222 11.34 13.64 -24.82
N ASP A 223 12.19 13.93 -25.79
CA ASP A 223 12.12 15.08 -26.69
C ASP A 223 12.05 14.55 -28.11
N ILE A 224 10.85 14.51 -28.67
CA ILE A 224 10.60 13.96 -30.02
C ILE A 224 11.10 14.88 -31.13
N ASP A 225 11.20 16.20 -30.89
CA ASP A 225 11.65 17.15 -31.89
C ASP A 225 13.16 17.07 -32.10
N ARG A 226 13.89 16.66 -31.05
CA ARG A 226 15.35 16.50 -31.06
C ARG A 226 15.79 15.05 -31.19
N ASN A 227 14.88 14.09 -31.23
CA ASN A 227 15.17 12.66 -31.12
C ASN A 227 16.07 12.35 -29.93
N LEU A 228 15.71 12.87 -28.76
CA LEU A 228 16.52 12.79 -27.55
C LEU A 228 15.72 12.23 -26.39
N LEU A 229 16.34 11.37 -25.58
CA LEU A 229 15.83 10.91 -24.31
C LEU A 229 16.74 11.40 -23.19
N THR A 230 16.21 12.18 -22.26
CA THR A 230 16.91 12.58 -21.04
C THR A 230 16.44 11.71 -19.87
N VAL A 231 17.38 11.03 -19.22
CA VAL A 231 17.13 10.22 -18.03
C VAL A 231 17.93 10.77 -16.86
N LYS A 232 17.26 11.14 -15.77
CA LYS A 232 17.87 11.50 -14.51
C LYS A 232 17.52 10.49 -13.44
N ALA A 233 18.51 9.80 -12.87
CA ALA A 233 18.37 8.95 -11.72
C ALA A 233 18.60 9.77 -10.44
N GLU A 234 17.59 9.80 -9.57
CA GLU A 234 17.72 10.34 -8.22
C GLU A 234 18.28 9.22 -7.34
N LEU A 235 19.50 9.42 -6.85
CA LEU A 235 20.24 8.42 -6.08
C LEU A 235 20.16 8.75 -4.60
N ASN A 236 20.14 7.70 -3.74
CA ASN A 236 20.28 7.94 -2.32
C ASN A 236 21.69 8.49 -1.97
N ALA A 237 21.82 9.09 -0.77
CA ALA A 237 23.02 9.82 -0.35
C ALA A 237 24.33 9.02 -0.40
N ASN A 238 24.26 7.67 -0.43
CA ASN A 238 25.42 6.81 -0.47
C ASN A 238 25.99 6.58 -1.88
N CYS A 239 25.37 7.13 -2.91
CA CYS A 239 25.70 6.92 -4.33
C CYS A 239 26.49 8.06 -4.97
N ALA A 240 27.03 9.01 -4.22
CA ALA A 240 27.60 10.27 -4.76
C ALA A 240 28.75 10.12 -5.78
N THR A 241 29.35 8.95 -5.92
CA THR A 241 30.42 8.67 -6.87
C THR A 241 30.10 7.50 -7.81
N ASP A 242 28.86 6.98 -7.77
CA ASP A 242 28.52 5.81 -8.56
C ASP A 242 28.20 6.18 -10.01
N LEU A 243 28.53 5.26 -10.91
CA LEU A 243 28.21 5.35 -12.33
C LEU A 243 26.74 4.93 -12.53
N VAL A 244 25.99 5.78 -13.23
CA VAL A 244 24.65 5.48 -13.73
C VAL A 244 24.77 5.13 -15.20
N GLU A 245 24.30 3.96 -15.57
CA GLU A 245 24.26 3.48 -16.95
C GLU A 245 22.80 3.40 -17.41
N VAL A 246 22.49 4.00 -18.55
CA VAL A 246 21.18 4.01 -19.19
C VAL A 246 21.27 3.22 -20.49
N ASN A 247 20.48 2.15 -20.59
CA ASN A 247 20.36 1.36 -21.80
C ASN A 247 18.88 1.40 -22.24
N VAL A 248 18.63 1.77 -23.49
CA VAL A 248 17.29 1.89 -24.06
C VAL A 248 17.08 0.74 -25.03
N TYR A 249 15.94 0.06 -24.86
CA TYR A 249 15.61 -1.11 -25.67
C TYR A 249 14.29 -0.90 -26.41
N ASP A 250 14.23 -1.40 -27.65
CA ASP A 250 12.99 -1.67 -28.37
C ASP A 250 12.79 -3.20 -28.39
N GLY A 251 11.82 -3.69 -27.61
CA GLY A 251 11.73 -5.10 -27.30
C GLY A 251 13.02 -5.63 -26.66
N ASN A 252 13.75 -6.51 -27.37
CA ASN A 252 15.04 -7.05 -26.92
C ASN A 252 16.26 -6.40 -27.60
N GLN A 253 16.05 -5.44 -28.49
CA GLN A 253 17.13 -4.78 -29.22
C GLN A 253 17.60 -3.54 -28.47
N LEU A 254 18.91 -3.46 -28.14
CA LEU A 254 19.51 -2.24 -27.61
C LEU A 254 19.56 -1.20 -28.75
N VAL A 255 18.85 -0.08 -28.58
CA VAL A 255 18.77 1.00 -29.58
C VAL A 255 19.62 2.22 -29.22
N ALA A 256 19.86 2.46 -27.93
CA ALA A 256 20.68 3.58 -27.48
C ALA A 256 21.23 3.32 -26.07
N ALA A 257 22.37 3.96 -25.72
CA ALA A 257 22.97 3.85 -24.39
C ALA A 257 23.69 5.14 -24.01
N GLY A 258 23.81 5.40 -22.72
CA GLY A 258 24.54 6.53 -22.16
C GLY A 258 24.94 6.29 -20.71
N LYS A 259 25.87 7.16 -20.20
CA LYS A 259 26.38 7.04 -18.82
C LYS A 259 26.53 8.41 -18.18
N SER A 260 26.35 8.48 -16.88
CA SER A 260 26.71 9.65 -16.07
C SER A 260 27.26 9.23 -14.71
N ILE A 261 27.90 10.17 -14.02
CA ILE A 261 28.36 9.99 -12.63
C ILE A 261 27.47 10.83 -11.73
N ASN A 262 27.32 10.42 -10.49
CA ASN A 262 26.60 11.18 -9.44
C ASN A 262 25.11 11.45 -9.73
N GLY A 263 24.46 10.64 -10.58
CA GLY A 263 23.06 10.86 -10.95
C GLY A 263 22.81 12.11 -11.81
N GLU A 264 23.84 12.67 -12.45
CA GLU A 264 23.64 13.67 -13.49
C GLU A 264 22.76 13.13 -14.61
N ALA A 265 22.05 14.04 -15.29
CA ALA A 265 21.17 13.64 -16.38
C ALA A 265 21.99 12.99 -17.53
N VAL A 266 21.51 11.85 -18.00
CA VAL A 266 22.04 11.16 -19.19
C VAL A 266 21.20 11.56 -20.38
N GLU A 267 21.78 12.18 -21.39
CA GLU A 267 21.14 12.43 -22.69
C GLU A 267 21.51 11.31 -23.65
N VAL A 268 20.53 10.69 -24.26
CA VAL A 268 20.67 9.57 -25.19
C VAL A 268 19.98 9.93 -26.50
N ALA A 269 20.77 10.00 -27.60
CA ALA A 269 20.19 10.19 -28.93
C ALA A 269 19.40 8.94 -29.34
N MET A 270 18.17 9.14 -29.77
CA MET A 270 17.28 8.08 -30.25
C MET A 270 17.36 7.99 -31.78
N PRO A 271 17.26 6.77 -32.36
CA PRO A 271 17.33 6.56 -33.81
C PRO A 271 16.14 7.14 -34.56
#